data_3e98b5441de2f2b179eaac78483e5557
#
_entry.id   3e98b5441de2f2b179eaac78483e5557
#
_cell.length_a   1.000
_cell.length_b   1.000
_cell.length_c   1.000
_cell.angle_alpha   90.00
_cell.angle_beta   90.00
_cell.angle_gamma   90.00
#
_symmetry.space_group_name_H-M   'P 1'
#
loop_
_entity.id
_entity.type
_entity.pdbx_description
1 polymer ?
#
loop_
_entity_poly.entity_id
_entity_poly.type
_entity_poly.pdbx_seq_one_letter_code
_entity_poly.pdbx_strand_id
1 'polypeptide(L)'
;MNKKEAKILIVDDIEDNRYTLERSLKRDGFENISLAECGKEALDLANKSKFDLILLDLMMPDISGLDVLKQLKGNPVQRNIPVIMVTASDEVDTAAECIKNGADDFVTKPFNRTLLRARVDASLDKKGMRDREEVYLDKVETDKKKSQQILKTVMPNSVVSELQTTGFVRPRRYDEVSILICDLVGFTSFCEKNQPELVIETLQNIIKLFENTFLAVSYTHLTLPTTYHV
;
A
#
# COMPACT_ATOMS: atom_id res chain seq x y z
N MET A 1 13.37 6.52 -8.52
CA MET A 1 13.80 5.17 -8.13
C MET A 1 15.29 5.05 -8.38
N ASN A 2 16.07 4.38 -7.48
CA ASN A 2 17.50 4.18 -7.70
C ASN A 2 17.70 3.10 -8.80
N LYS A 3 18.42 3.44 -9.89
CA LYS A 3 18.65 2.52 -11.02
C LYS A 3 19.33 1.22 -10.62
N LYS A 4 20.23 1.28 -9.64
CA LYS A 4 20.95 0.09 -9.15
C LYS A 4 20.05 -0.92 -8.42
N GLU A 5 18.97 -0.44 -7.82
CA GLU A 5 18.05 -1.27 -7.04
C GLU A 5 16.89 -1.81 -7.89
N ALA A 6 16.60 -1.14 -9.01
CA ALA A 6 15.50 -1.52 -9.89
C ALA A 6 15.71 -2.94 -10.47
N LYS A 7 14.72 -3.81 -10.23
CA LYS A 7 14.72 -5.19 -10.72
C LYS A 7 14.01 -5.26 -12.06
N ILE A 8 14.75 -5.57 -13.12
CA ILE A 8 14.24 -5.64 -14.48
C ILE A 8 14.26 -7.09 -14.96
N LEU A 9 13.14 -7.54 -15.54
CA LEU A 9 13.07 -8.83 -16.23
C LEU A 9 13.09 -8.58 -17.73
N ILE A 10 13.98 -9.27 -18.45
CA ILE A 10 14.04 -9.29 -19.90
C ILE A 10 13.57 -10.67 -20.36
N VAL A 11 12.59 -10.67 -21.27
CA VAL A 11 11.97 -11.88 -21.80
C VAL A 11 12.06 -11.83 -23.32
N ASP A 12 12.82 -12.73 -23.91
CA ASP A 12 12.98 -12.87 -25.37
C ASP A 12 13.52 -14.28 -25.62
N ASP A 13 13.05 -15.02 -26.61
CA ASP A 13 13.50 -16.38 -26.91
C ASP A 13 14.90 -16.40 -27.57
N ILE A 14 15.31 -15.30 -28.21
CA ILE A 14 16.59 -15.16 -28.89
C ILE A 14 17.65 -14.64 -27.92
N GLU A 15 18.71 -15.42 -27.69
CA GLU A 15 19.79 -15.07 -26.77
C GLU A 15 20.50 -13.75 -27.12
N ASP A 16 20.73 -13.48 -28.40
CA ASP A 16 21.38 -12.24 -28.86
C ASP A 16 20.56 -10.99 -28.53
N ASN A 17 19.21 -11.09 -28.53
CA ASN A 17 18.34 -10.03 -28.15
C ASN A 17 18.43 -9.78 -26.63
N ARG A 18 18.37 -10.84 -25.81
CA ARG A 18 18.54 -10.74 -24.35
C ARG A 18 19.87 -10.11 -24.00
N TYR A 19 20.96 -10.56 -24.62
CA TYR A 19 22.30 -10.01 -24.41
C TYR A 19 22.38 -8.53 -24.78
N THR A 20 21.81 -8.14 -25.92
CA THR A 20 21.83 -6.75 -26.38
C THR A 20 21.05 -5.82 -25.45
N LEU A 21 19.87 -6.24 -24.99
CA LEU A 21 19.05 -5.51 -24.02
C LEU A 21 19.75 -5.40 -22.66
N GLU A 22 20.26 -6.51 -22.16
CA GLU A 22 20.99 -6.55 -20.89
C GLU A 22 22.21 -5.63 -20.91
N ARG A 23 23.03 -5.73 -21.96
CA ARG A 23 24.21 -4.88 -22.12
C ARG A 23 23.84 -3.39 -22.20
N SER A 24 22.74 -3.05 -22.87
CA SER A 24 22.25 -1.69 -22.97
C SER A 24 21.86 -1.15 -21.60
N LEU A 25 21.06 -1.91 -20.84
CA LEU A 25 20.61 -1.53 -19.50
C LEU A 25 21.77 -1.45 -18.50
N LYS A 26 22.72 -2.37 -18.53
CA LYS A 26 23.94 -2.33 -17.69
C LYS A 26 24.76 -1.06 -17.93
N ARG A 27 24.89 -0.64 -19.19
CA ARG A 27 25.55 0.64 -19.53
C ARG A 27 24.81 1.88 -19.02
N ASP A 28 23.50 1.77 -18.80
CA ASP A 28 22.66 2.84 -18.26
C ASP A 28 22.57 2.82 -16.72
N GLY A 29 23.30 1.87 -16.07
CA GLY A 29 23.49 1.79 -14.63
C GLY A 29 22.50 0.87 -13.90
N PHE A 30 21.77 0.02 -14.63
CA PHE A 30 20.95 -1.03 -14.04
C PHE A 30 21.78 -2.27 -13.71
N GLU A 31 21.72 -2.76 -12.48
CA GLU A 31 22.54 -3.89 -12.01
C GLU A 31 21.71 -5.16 -11.78
N ASN A 32 20.43 -5.03 -11.42
CA ASN A 32 19.55 -6.15 -11.08
C ASN A 32 18.69 -6.57 -12.29
N ILE A 33 19.26 -7.34 -13.19
CA ILE A 33 18.60 -7.80 -14.40
C ILE A 33 18.45 -9.32 -14.34
N SER A 34 17.23 -9.80 -14.54
CA SER A 34 16.90 -11.21 -14.71
C SER A 34 16.53 -11.48 -16.18
N LEU A 35 16.85 -12.67 -16.68
CA LEU A 35 16.57 -13.08 -18.04
C LEU A 35 15.60 -14.26 -18.02
N ALA A 36 14.69 -14.31 -19.00
CA ALA A 36 13.83 -15.45 -19.26
C ALA A 36 13.84 -15.76 -20.77
N GLU A 37 13.86 -17.03 -21.11
CA GLU A 37 13.96 -17.51 -22.49
C GLU A 37 12.60 -17.75 -23.13
N CYS A 38 11.54 -17.77 -22.32
CA CYS A 38 10.17 -18.03 -22.78
C CYS A 38 9.13 -17.42 -21.86
N GLY A 39 7.88 -17.36 -22.34
CA GLY A 39 6.77 -16.77 -21.59
C GLY A 39 6.44 -17.50 -20.28
N LYS A 40 6.56 -18.83 -20.27
CA LYS A 40 6.32 -19.63 -19.06
C LYS A 40 7.33 -19.32 -17.96
N GLU A 41 8.61 -19.25 -18.31
CA GLU A 41 9.67 -18.89 -17.35
C GLU A 41 9.49 -17.47 -16.82
N ALA A 42 9.09 -16.53 -17.69
CA ALA A 42 8.79 -15.17 -17.29
C ALA A 42 7.68 -15.10 -16.23
N LEU A 43 6.59 -15.84 -16.40
CA LEU A 43 5.51 -15.93 -15.44
C LEU A 43 5.95 -16.58 -14.12
N ASP A 44 6.76 -17.65 -14.18
CA ASP A 44 7.31 -18.33 -13.01
C ASP A 44 8.22 -17.38 -12.20
N LEU A 45 9.09 -16.62 -12.88
CA LEU A 45 9.94 -15.62 -12.24
C LEU A 45 9.12 -14.48 -11.62
N ALA A 46 8.11 -13.98 -12.33
CA ALA A 46 7.23 -12.93 -11.84
C ALA A 46 6.40 -13.37 -10.61
N ASN A 47 6.10 -14.67 -10.48
CA ASN A 47 5.45 -15.24 -9.29
C ASN A 47 6.41 -15.36 -8.10
N LYS A 48 7.70 -15.61 -8.34
CA LYS A 48 8.70 -15.80 -7.27
C LYS A 48 9.31 -14.49 -6.78
N SER A 49 9.34 -13.46 -7.61
CA SER A 49 10.03 -12.21 -7.33
C SER A 49 9.23 -11.00 -7.82
N LYS A 50 9.30 -9.89 -7.07
CA LYS A 50 8.75 -8.62 -7.53
C LYS A 50 9.72 -7.95 -8.49
N PHE A 51 9.25 -7.59 -9.66
CA PHE A 51 9.99 -6.80 -10.64
C PHE A 51 9.47 -5.37 -10.70
N ASP A 52 10.35 -4.46 -11.10
CA ASP A 52 10.03 -3.04 -11.26
C ASP A 52 9.71 -2.69 -12.70
N LEU A 53 10.16 -3.53 -13.64
CA LEU A 53 9.89 -3.42 -15.07
C LEU A 53 10.06 -4.78 -15.73
N ILE A 54 9.25 -5.05 -16.75
CA ILE A 54 9.41 -6.20 -17.65
C ILE A 54 9.57 -5.68 -19.09
N LEU A 55 10.65 -6.10 -19.75
CA LEU A 55 10.81 -5.99 -21.20
C LEU A 55 10.38 -7.34 -21.78
N LEU A 56 9.33 -7.36 -22.59
CA LEU A 56 8.66 -8.58 -23.01
C LEU A 56 8.60 -8.65 -24.54
N ASP A 57 9.25 -9.65 -25.10
CA ASP A 57 9.10 -9.92 -26.53
C ASP A 57 7.67 -10.33 -26.87
N LEU A 58 7.21 -9.88 -28.02
CA LEU A 58 5.87 -10.19 -28.52
C LEU A 58 5.77 -11.62 -29.04
N MET A 59 6.78 -12.05 -29.82
CA MET A 59 6.77 -13.33 -30.52
C MET A 59 7.68 -14.34 -29.85
N MET A 60 7.09 -15.29 -29.15
CA MET A 60 7.79 -16.38 -28.49
C MET A 60 7.14 -17.73 -28.86
N PRO A 61 7.91 -18.83 -28.94
CA PRO A 61 7.41 -20.11 -29.45
C PRO A 61 6.44 -20.84 -28.52
N ASP A 62 6.48 -20.57 -27.20
CA ASP A 62 5.67 -21.25 -26.20
C ASP A 62 4.33 -20.54 -25.93
N ILE A 63 4.42 -19.33 -25.39
CA ILE A 63 3.28 -18.47 -25.07
C ILE A 63 3.57 -17.08 -25.66
N SER A 64 2.62 -16.51 -26.40
CA SER A 64 2.80 -15.17 -26.99
C SER A 64 3.02 -14.12 -25.90
N GLY A 65 3.83 -13.09 -26.19
CA GLY A 65 4.03 -11.99 -25.25
C GLY A 65 2.72 -11.28 -24.88
N LEU A 66 1.74 -11.24 -25.79
CA LEU A 66 0.41 -10.71 -25.52
C LEU A 66 -0.34 -11.53 -24.43
N ASP A 67 -0.23 -12.87 -24.49
CA ASP A 67 -0.88 -13.74 -23.51
C ASP A 67 -0.16 -13.68 -22.15
N VAL A 68 1.18 -13.57 -22.13
CA VAL A 68 1.94 -13.29 -20.91
C VAL A 68 1.50 -11.96 -20.30
N LEU A 69 1.38 -10.89 -21.11
CA LEU A 69 0.89 -9.58 -20.66
C LEU A 69 -0.49 -9.68 -20.03
N LYS A 70 -1.45 -10.36 -20.69
CA LYS A 70 -2.82 -10.54 -20.16
C LYS A 70 -2.81 -11.26 -18.81
N GLN A 71 -1.98 -12.29 -18.65
CA GLN A 71 -1.84 -13.01 -17.37
C GLN A 71 -1.25 -12.11 -16.28
N LEU A 72 -0.18 -11.37 -16.58
CA LEU A 72 0.42 -10.43 -15.62
C LEU A 72 -0.58 -9.35 -15.19
N LYS A 73 -1.29 -8.75 -16.15
CA LYS A 73 -2.27 -7.66 -15.86
C LYS A 73 -3.55 -8.19 -15.20
N GLY A 74 -3.89 -9.45 -15.40
CA GLY A 74 -4.99 -10.13 -14.70
C GLY A 74 -4.68 -10.49 -13.24
N ASN A 75 -3.41 -10.58 -12.86
CA ASN A 75 -3.00 -10.93 -11.51
C ASN A 75 -2.95 -9.67 -10.61
N PRO A 76 -3.72 -9.60 -9.50
CA PRO A 76 -3.74 -8.43 -8.61
C PRO A 76 -2.37 -8.02 -8.07
N VAL A 77 -1.45 -8.96 -7.88
CA VAL A 77 -0.10 -8.70 -7.35
C VAL A 77 0.84 -8.14 -8.42
N GLN A 78 0.66 -8.57 -9.68
CA GLN A 78 1.58 -8.28 -10.79
C GLN A 78 1.09 -7.17 -11.72
N ARG A 79 -0.22 -6.88 -11.73
CA ARG A 79 -0.85 -5.91 -12.65
C ARG A 79 -0.20 -4.53 -12.65
N ASN A 80 0.40 -4.14 -11.50
CA ASN A 80 1.05 -2.84 -11.32
C ASN A 80 2.51 -2.81 -11.86
N ILE A 81 3.08 -3.97 -12.26
CA ILE A 81 4.40 -4.02 -12.88
C ILE A 81 4.28 -3.42 -14.28
N PRO A 82 5.05 -2.36 -14.61
CA PRO A 82 5.09 -1.84 -15.97
C PRO A 82 5.70 -2.86 -16.92
N VAL A 83 5.08 -2.98 -18.10
CA VAL A 83 5.53 -3.87 -19.18
C VAL A 83 5.77 -3.04 -20.42
N ILE A 84 6.99 -3.11 -20.96
CA ILE A 84 7.36 -2.56 -22.26
C ILE A 84 7.44 -3.74 -23.22
N MET A 85 6.62 -3.70 -24.27
CA MET A 85 6.65 -4.73 -25.31
C MET A 85 7.84 -4.50 -26.23
N VAL A 86 8.47 -5.59 -26.63
CA VAL A 86 9.52 -5.58 -27.65
C VAL A 86 8.96 -6.21 -28.90
N THR A 87 8.99 -5.51 -30.04
CA THR A 87 8.30 -5.94 -31.26
C THR A 87 9.20 -5.80 -32.49
N ALA A 88 8.93 -6.53 -33.55
CA ALA A 88 9.50 -6.25 -34.84
C ALA A 88 8.89 -4.96 -35.46
N SER A 89 9.56 -4.35 -36.40
CA SER A 89 9.12 -3.07 -37.00
C SER A 89 7.84 -3.18 -37.83
N ASP A 90 7.47 -4.36 -38.27
CA ASP A 90 6.27 -4.67 -39.05
C ASP A 90 5.06 -5.06 -38.19
N GLU A 91 5.23 -5.11 -36.86
CA GLU A 91 4.19 -5.54 -35.89
C GLU A 91 3.57 -4.36 -35.12
N VAL A 92 3.58 -3.16 -35.69
CA VAL A 92 3.09 -1.94 -35.00
C VAL A 92 1.60 -2.02 -34.64
N ASP A 93 0.78 -2.66 -35.46
CA ASP A 93 -0.64 -2.85 -35.18
C ASP A 93 -0.86 -3.76 -33.95
N THR A 94 -0.05 -4.80 -33.81
CA THR A 94 -0.06 -5.68 -32.64
C THR A 94 0.47 -4.99 -31.39
N ALA A 95 1.44 -4.07 -31.53
CA ALA A 95 1.89 -3.23 -30.43
C ALA A 95 0.76 -2.34 -29.89
N ALA A 96 -0.09 -1.79 -30.76
CA ALA A 96 -1.28 -1.02 -30.37
C ALA A 96 -2.28 -1.89 -29.61
N GLU A 97 -2.44 -3.16 -29.98
CA GLU A 97 -3.25 -4.13 -29.21
C GLU A 97 -2.65 -4.38 -27.82
N CYS A 98 -1.34 -4.51 -27.72
CA CYS A 98 -0.66 -4.68 -26.42
C CYS A 98 -0.92 -3.50 -25.49
N ILE A 99 -0.86 -2.25 -25.99
CA ILE A 99 -1.20 -1.06 -25.18
C ILE A 99 -2.65 -1.13 -24.68
N LYS A 100 -3.62 -1.54 -25.53
CA LYS A 100 -5.02 -1.72 -25.10
C LYS A 100 -5.17 -2.80 -24.01
N ASN A 101 -4.31 -3.81 -24.00
CA ASN A 101 -4.28 -4.87 -22.99
C ASN A 101 -3.42 -4.53 -21.74
N GLY A 102 -2.95 -3.28 -21.63
CA GLY A 102 -2.30 -2.76 -20.44
C GLY A 102 -0.78 -2.73 -20.47
N ALA A 103 -0.14 -2.91 -21.64
CA ALA A 103 1.28 -2.57 -21.78
C ALA A 103 1.49 -1.08 -21.54
N ASP A 104 2.57 -0.72 -20.86
CA ASP A 104 2.87 0.68 -20.56
C ASP A 104 3.51 1.39 -21.76
N ASP A 105 4.25 0.66 -22.60
CA ASP A 105 4.89 1.16 -23.81
C ASP A 105 5.37 0.00 -24.73
N PHE A 106 6.01 0.34 -25.87
CA PHE A 106 6.66 -0.62 -26.74
C PHE A 106 7.96 -0.08 -27.35
N VAL A 107 8.87 -0.96 -27.75
CA VAL A 107 10.12 -0.66 -28.43
C VAL A 107 10.29 -1.59 -29.61
N THR A 108 10.65 -1.05 -30.78
CA THR A 108 10.86 -1.83 -31.99
C THR A 108 12.30 -2.35 -32.10
N LYS A 109 12.44 -3.57 -32.64
CA LYS A 109 13.72 -4.12 -33.11
C LYS A 109 14.05 -3.55 -34.48
N PRO A 110 15.31 -3.17 -34.83
CA PRO A 110 16.49 -3.18 -33.96
C PRO A 110 16.46 -2.06 -32.90
N PHE A 111 17.03 -2.32 -31.72
CA PHE A 111 16.93 -1.44 -30.57
C PHE A 111 17.69 -0.13 -30.74
N ASN A 112 16.98 0.99 -30.69
CA ASN A 112 17.61 2.28 -30.49
C ASN A 112 17.83 2.49 -28.98
N ARG A 113 19.12 2.50 -28.56
CA ARG A 113 19.49 2.62 -27.15
C ARG A 113 18.90 3.87 -26.47
N THR A 114 18.94 5.01 -27.14
CA THR A 114 18.44 6.27 -26.56
C THR A 114 16.93 6.18 -26.31
N LEU A 115 16.19 5.61 -27.25
CA LEU A 115 14.76 5.42 -27.13
C LEU A 115 14.41 4.39 -26.05
N LEU A 116 15.10 3.24 -26.02
CA LEU A 116 14.92 2.21 -24.98
C LEU A 116 15.13 2.80 -23.60
N ARG A 117 16.25 3.53 -23.39
CA ARG A 117 16.55 4.20 -22.13
C ARG A 117 15.43 5.17 -21.72
N ALA A 118 15.00 6.04 -22.63
CA ALA A 118 13.96 7.03 -22.33
C ALA A 118 12.64 6.36 -21.88
N ARG A 119 12.24 5.25 -22.53
CA ARG A 119 11.01 4.51 -22.20
C ARG A 119 11.15 3.76 -20.87
N VAL A 120 12.29 3.14 -20.62
CA VAL A 120 12.58 2.47 -19.34
C VAL A 120 12.56 3.47 -18.19
N ASP A 121 13.27 4.60 -18.33
CA ASP A 121 13.29 5.65 -17.31
C ASP A 121 11.87 6.18 -17.03
N ALA A 122 11.09 6.49 -18.08
CA ALA A 122 9.71 6.97 -17.94
C ALA A 122 8.78 5.95 -17.23
N SER A 123 8.90 4.66 -17.59
CA SER A 123 8.09 3.60 -16.99
C SER A 123 8.43 3.38 -15.50
N LEU A 124 9.72 3.42 -15.16
CA LEU A 124 10.18 3.31 -13.78
C LEU A 124 9.79 4.52 -12.93
N ASP A 125 9.85 5.73 -13.49
CA ASP A 125 9.42 6.94 -12.80
C ASP A 125 7.91 6.91 -12.52
N LYS A 126 7.10 6.49 -13.50
CA LYS A 126 5.67 6.31 -13.34
C LYS A 126 5.34 5.27 -12.27
N LYS A 127 6.07 4.14 -12.24
CA LYS A 127 5.92 3.14 -11.17
C LYS A 127 6.27 3.73 -9.81
N GLY A 128 7.41 4.41 -9.71
CA GLY A 128 7.84 5.04 -8.45
C GLY A 128 6.87 6.11 -7.93
N MET A 129 6.12 6.78 -8.81
CA MET A 129 5.04 7.70 -8.41
C MET A 129 3.84 6.91 -7.86
N ARG A 130 3.40 5.84 -8.53
CA ARG A 130 2.30 4.98 -8.08
C ARG A 130 2.60 4.33 -6.73
N ASP A 131 3.81 3.77 -6.57
CA ASP A 131 4.22 3.13 -5.32
C ASP A 131 4.21 4.11 -4.13
N ARG A 132 4.66 5.36 -4.35
CA ARG A 132 4.61 6.42 -3.33
C ARG A 132 3.19 6.85 -3.00
N GLU A 133 2.32 6.95 -3.99
CA GLU A 133 0.91 7.28 -3.81
C GLU A 133 0.19 6.21 -3.00
N GLU A 134 0.43 4.92 -3.29
CA GLU A 134 -0.15 3.79 -2.55
C GLU A 134 0.28 3.81 -1.07
N VAL A 135 1.58 3.99 -0.79
CA VAL A 135 2.10 4.13 0.58
C VAL A 135 1.50 5.35 1.30
N TYR A 136 1.33 6.46 0.60
CA TYR A 136 0.74 7.66 1.18
C TYR A 136 -0.75 7.45 1.54
N LEU A 137 -1.51 6.83 0.64
CA LEU A 137 -2.93 6.52 0.87
C LEU A 137 -3.12 5.56 2.05
N ASP A 138 -2.30 4.50 2.14
CA ASP A 138 -2.33 3.56 3.27
C ASP A 138 -2.00 4.26 4.60
N LYS A 139 -1.03 5.15 4.60
CA LYS A 139 -0.69 5.96 5.78
C LYS A 139 -1.85 6.86 6.20
N VAL A 140 -2.47 7.58 5.25
CA VAL A 140 -3.63 8.45 5.53
C VAL A 140 -4.79 7.64 6.10
N GLU A 141 -5.07 6.46 5.55
CA GLU A 141 -6.14 5.59 6.06
C GLU A 141 -5.82 5.08 7.48
N THR A 142 -4.58 4.71 7.74
CA THR A 142 -4.12 4.27 9.06
C THR A 142 -4.23 5.39 10.10
N ASP A 143 -3.79 6.60 9.75
CA ASP A 143 -3.86 7.76 10.64
C ASP A 143 -5.31 8.18 10.89
N LYS A 144 -6.18 8.08 9.87
CA LYS A 144 -7.63 8.30 10.02
C LYS A 144 -8.25 7.29 11.00
N LYS A 145 -7.92 6.00 10.87
CA LYS A 145 -8.41 4.95 11.80
C LYS A 145 -7.96 5.22 13.23
N LYS A 146 -6.70 5.59 13.45
CA LYS A 146 -6.16 5.95 14.77
C LYS A 146 -6.89 7.15 15.37
N SER A 147 -7.07 8.22 14.59
CA SER A 147 -7.80 9.42 15.02
C SER A 147 -9.23 9.10 15.42
N GLN A 148 -9.93 8.28 14.63
CA GLN A 148 -11.29 7.83 14.94
C GLN A 148 -11.33 6.99 16.24
N GLN A 149 -10.35 6.15 16.47
CA GLN A 149 -10.28 5.34 17.68
C GLN A 149 -10.07 6.21 18.92
N ILE A 150 -9.19 7.22 18.85
CA ILE A 150 -8.99 8.18 19.94
C ILE A 150 -10.29 8.95 20.25
N LEU A 151 -11.00 9.43 19.22
CA LEU A 151 -12.28 10.12 19.42
C LEU A 151 -13.31 9.24 20.14
N LYS A 152 -13.39 7.95 19.78
CA LYS A 152 -14.29 6.99 20.44
C LYS A 152 -13.94 6.70 21.89
N THR A 153 -12.69 6.93 22.30
CA THR A 153 -12.26 6.76 23.71
C THR A 153 -12.75 7.90 24.59
N VAL A 154 -12.89 9.10 24.03
CA VAL A 154 -13.25 10.32 24.79
C VAL A 154 -14.72 10.74 24.60
N MET A 155 -15.41 10.25 23.57
CA MET A 155 -16.77 10.66 23.22
C MET A 155 -17.66 9.46 22.93
N PRO A 156 -18.98 9.54 23.28
CA PRO A 156 -19.95 8.52 22.87
C PRO A 156 -19.99 8.32 21.36
N ASN A 157 -20.19 7.08 20.91
CA ASN A 157 -20.23 6.74 19.48
C ASN A 157 -21.26 7.58 18.69
N SER A 158 -22.39 7.91 19.28
CA SER A 158 -23.42 8.77 18.68
C SER A 158 -22.91 10.18 18.41
N VAL A 159 -22.13 10.75 19.33
CA VAL A 159 -21.51 12.09 19.21
C VAL A 159 -20.41 12.06 18.14
N VAL A 160 -19.57 11.04 18.15
CA VAL A 160 -18.52 10.88 17.12
C VAL A 160 -19.14 10.77 15.73
N SER A 161 -20.19 9.97 15.57
CA SER A 161 -20.87 9.81 14.28
C SER A 161 -21.50 11.12 13.79
N GLU A 162 -22.14 11.87 14.70
CA GLU A 162 -22.74 13.18 14.38
C GLU A 162 -21.65 14.19 13.96
N LEU A 163 -20.56 14.28 14.74
CA LEU A 163 -19.42 15.15 14.43
C LEU A 163 -18.78 14.82 13.06
N GLN A 164 -18.63 13.54 12.74
CA GLN A 164 -18.06 13.10 11.46
C GLN A 164 -18.98 13.41 10.27
N THR A 165 -20.30 13.36 10.47
CA THR A 165 -21.26 13.53 9.38
C THR A 165 -21.59 15.01 9.14
N THR A 166 -21.70 15.80 10.19
CA THR A 166 -22.20 17.18 10.12
C THR A 166 -21.13 18.24 10.39
N GLY A 167 -19.95 17.83 10.92
CA GLY A 167 -18.88 18.74 11.34
C GLY A 167 -19.14 19.44 12.69
N PHE A 168 -20.29 19.25 13.31
CA PHE A 168 -20.65 19.83 14.61
C PHE A 168 -21.59 18.89 15.36
N VAL A 169 -21.65 19.06 16.68
CA VAL A 169 -22.57 18.31 17.57
C VAL A 169 -23.69 19.23 18.02
N ARG A 170 -24.95 18.82 17.83
CA ARG A 170 -26.09 19.58 18.29
C ARG A 170 -26.30 19.36 19.78
N PRO A 171 -26.50 20.42 20.59
CA PRO A 171 -26.88 20.27 21.98
C PRO A 171 -28.19 19.49 22.09
N ARG A 172 -28.21 18.49 22.98
CA ARG A 172 -29.42 17.71 23.29
C ARG A 172 -29.80 17.92 24.74
N ARG A 173 -31.09 18.07 25.00
CA ARG A 173 -31.63 18.12 26.34
C ARG A 173 -32.16 16.75 26.73
N TYR A 174 -31.79 16.29 27.90
CA TYR A 174 -32.33 15.09 28.53
C TYR A 174 -33.08 15.48 29.76
N ASP A 175 -34.36 15.02 29.88
CA ASP A 175 -35.24 15.45 30.96
C ASP A 175 -35.04 14.62 32.25
N GLU A 176 -34.55 13.36 32.09
CA GLU A 176 -34.24 12.49 33.23
C GLU A 176 -32.86 11.93 33.10
N VAL A 177 -31.90 12.42 33.88
CA VAL A 177 -30.51 11.94 33.90
C VAL A 177 -30.05 11.66 35.33
N SER A 178 -29.33 10.57 35.53
CA SER A 178 -28.59 10.27 36.76
C SER A 178 -27.11 10.45 36.50
N ILE A 179 -26.44 11.21 37.36
CA ILE A 179 -24.99 11.42 37.28
C ILE A 179 -24.37 10.74 38.52
N LEU A 180 -23.43 9.81 38.27
CA LEU A 180 -22.65 9.18 39.31
C LEU A 180 -21.21 9.69 39.24
N ILE A 181 -20.70 10.24 40.33
CA ILE A 181 -19.31 10.67 40.47
C ILE A 181 -18.68 9.79 41.52
N CYS A 182 -17.59 9.08 41.13
CA CYS A 182 -16.83 8.20 42.04
C CYS A 182 -15.40 8.70 42.12
N ASP A 183 -14.76 8.56 43.28
CA ASP A 183 -13.36 8.86 43.51
C ASP A 183 -12.63 7.62 44.07
N LEU A 184 -11.36 7.49 43.78
CA LEU A 184 -10.52 6.39 44.27
C LEU A 184 -9.79 6.83 45.55
N VAL A 185 -10.30 6.38 46.69
CA VAL A 185 -9.74 6.72 48.01
C VAL A 185 -8.33 6.18 48.12
N GLY A 186 -7.38 7.04 48.48
CA GLY A 186 -5.95 6.66 48.68
C GLY A 186 -5.14 6.53 47.36
N PHE A 187 -5.70 6.93 46.22
CA PHE A 187 -5.01 6.79 44.91
C PHE A 187 -3.69 7.56 44.86
N THR A 188 -3.61 8.75 45.42
CA THR A 188 -2.37 9.53 45.52
C THR A 188 -1.26 8.77 46.26
N SER A 189 -1.57 8.23 47.43
CA SER A 189 -0.60 7.41 48.19
C SER A 189 -0.23 6.12 47.47
N PHE A 190 -1.13 5.55 46.68
CA PHE A 190 -0.85 4.39 45.84
C PHE A 190 0.14 4.75 44.74
N CYS A 191 -0.04 5.89 44.06
CA CYS A 191 0.87 6.40 43.03
C CYS A 191 2.29 6.69 43.57
N GLU A 192 2.37 7.25 44.80
CA GLU A 192 3.68 7.55 45.42
C GLU A 192 4.48 6.30 45.80
N LYS A 193 3.81 5.20 46.06
CA LYS A 193 4.44 3.95 46.57
C LYS A 193 4.71 2.91 45.48
N ASN A 194 4.17 3.08 44.27
CA ASN A 194 4.25 2.08 43.22
C ASN A 194 4.87 2.65 41.94
N GLN A 195 5.41 1.76 41.12
CA GLN A 195 5.93 2.16 39.80
C GLN A 195 4.81 2.56 38.84
N PRO A 196 5.07 3.52 37.93
CA PRO A 196 4.05 4.05 37.02
C PRO A 196 3.32 2.97 36.20
N GLU A 197 4.01 1.90 35.81
CA GLU A 197 3.45 0.79 35.04
C GLU A 197 2.35 0.08 35.81
N LEU A 198 2.60 -0.21 37.08
CA LEU A 198 1.62 -0.88 37.98
C LEU A 198 0.42 0.02 38.25
N VAL A 199 0.66 1.34 38.39
CA VAL A 199 -0.41 2.32 38.60
C VAL A 199 -1.34 2.35 37.37
N ILE A 200 -0.78 2.42 36.16
CA ILE A 200 -1.54 2.44 34.91
C ILE A 200 -2.31 1.13 34.72
N GLU A 201 -1.68 0.00 34.94
CA GLU A 201 -2.33 -1.33 34.82
C GLU A 201 -3.51 -1.46 35.79
N THR A 202 -3.29 -1.06 37.05
CA THR A 202 -4.34 -1.09 38.09
C THR A 202 -5.50 -0.18 37.71
N LEU A 203 -5.22 1.04 37.26
CA LEU A 203 -6.25 1.98 36.83
C LEU A 203 -7.04 1.44 35.63
N GLN A 204 -6.38 0.86 34.64
CA GLN A 204 -7.03 0.25 33.49
C GLN A 204 -7.95 -0.91 33.87
N ASN A 205 -7.54 -1.72 34.83
CA ASN A 205 -8.35 -2.84 35.33
C ASN A 205 -9.60 -2.34 36.07
N ILE A 206 -9.46 -1.29 36.89
CA ILE A 206 -10.59 -0.65 37.56
C ILE A 206 -11.57 -0.06 36.53
N ILE A 207 -11.07 0.68 35.52
CA ILE A 207 -11.91 1.25 34.47
C ILE A 207 -12.68 0.16 33.73
N LYS A 208 -12.00 -0.92 33.32
CA LYS A 208 -12.65 -2.05 32.65
C LYS A 208 -13.75 -2.70 33.50
N LEU A 209 -13.50 -2.83 34.82
CA LEU A 209 -14.51 -3.35 35.73
C LEU A 209 -15.75 -2.47 35.79
N PHE A 210 -15.56 -1.16 35.86
CA PHE A 210 -16.66 -0.20 35.82
C PHE A 210 -17.40 -0.23 34.48
N GLU A 211 -16.67 -0.20 33.34
CA GLU A 211 -17.28 -0.27 32.01
C GLU A 211 -18.16 -1.53 31.85
N ASN A 212 -17.66 -2.69 32.24
CA ASN A 212 -18.42 -3.95 32.17
C ASN A 212 -19.67 -3.92 33.04
N THR A 213 -19.57 -3.33 34.24
CA THR A 213 -20.70 -3.24 35.18
C THR A 213 -21.75 -2.25 34.63
N PHE A 214 -21.36 -1.12 34.10
CA PHE A 214 -22.25 -0.13 33.57
C PHE A 214 -22.90 -0.51 32.24
N LEU A 215 -22.18 -1.22 31.36
CA LEU A 215 -22.77 -1.77 30.13
C LEU A 215 -23.90 -2.76 30.43
N ALA A 216 -23.79 -3.52 31.52
CA ALA A 216 -24.84 -4.42 31.96
C ALA A 216 -26.15 -3.74 32.40
N VAL A 217 -26.09 -2.46 32.79
CA VAL A 217 -27.24 -1.66 33.27
C VAL A 217 -27.65 -0.51 32.34
N SER A 218 -27.30 -0.62 31.03
CA SER A 218 -27.69 0.39 30.01
C SER A 218 -27.08 1.79 30.18
N TYR A 219 -25.86 1.87 30.69
CA TYR A 219 -25.17 3.15 30.84
C TYR A 219 -24.63 3.67 29.48
N THR A 220 -24.70 4.97 29.26
CA THR A 220 -24.36 5.54 27.95
C THR A 220 -22.95 6.10 27.84
N HIS A 221 -22.27 6.44 28.95
CA HIS A 221 -20.92 7.01 28.86
C HIS A 221 -20.20 7.10 30.21
N LEU A 222 -18.88 6.78 30.22
CA LEU A 222 -17.96 6.98 31.31
C LEU A 222 -16.90 8.02 30.91
N THR A 223 -16.71 9.07 31.71
CA THR A 223 -15.63 10.04 31.53
C THR A 223 -14.75 10.10 32.75
N LEU A 224 -13.44 10.11 32.59
CA LEU A 224 -12.51 10.45 33.67
C LEU A 224 -12.39 11.99 33.76
N PRO A 225 -12.71 12.61 34.88
CA PRO A 225 -12.46 14.03 35.03
C PRO A 225 -10.96 14.28 35.10
N THR A 226 -10.44 15.04 34.16
CA THR A 226 -9.09 15.60 34.25
C THR A 226 -9.13 16.87 35.07
N THR A 227 -9.08 16.75 36.38
CA THR A 227 -8.85 17.90 37.24
C THR A 227 -7.37 18.22 37.28
N TYR A 228 -6.96 19.23 36.53
CA TYR A 228 -5.71 19.92 36.80
C TYR A 228 -5.95 20.81 38.03
N HIS A 229 -5.41 20.42 39.18
CA HIS A 229 -5.17 21.39 40.23
C HIS A 229 -3.82 22.06 39.93
N VAL A 230 -3.89 23.35 39.60
CA VAL A 230 -2.75 24.25 39.57
C VAL A 230 -2.21 24.45 41.00
#